data_6b16529f6e516e79dc4acb52e36b4c17
#
_entry.id   6b16529f6e516e79dc4acb52e36b4c17
#
_cell.length_a   1.000
_cell.length_b   1.000
_cell.length_c   1.000
_cell.angle_alpha   90.00
_cell.angle_beta   90.00
_cell.angle_gamma   90.00
#
_symmetry.space_group_name_H-M   'P 1'
#
loop_
_entity.id
_entity.type
_entity.pdbx_description
1 polymer ?
#
loop_
_entity_poly.entity_id
_entity_poly.type
_entity_poly.pdbx_seq_one_letter_code
_entity_poly.pdbx_strand_id
1 'polypeptide(L)'
;MNSIGIDLGTTNSVACTIKDGQFRYLQFRHKDLLPSTLLYKDGKITVGETAKKKAKIYPDNYIASAKTYMGNDEKKWNIEDRTFTPTDVAAEVLSEIYKAAKEFFGNDEKIQAVITTPAY
;
A
#
# COMPACT_ATOMS: atom_id res chain seq x y z
N MET A 1 -19.23 -12.28 6.55
CA MET A 1 -18.38 -11.41 5.70
C MET A 1 -17.09 -11.09 6.42
N ASN A 2 -15.98 -11.24 5.72
CA ASN A 2 -14.67 -10.95 6.29
C ASN A 2 -14.41 -9.45 6.27
N SER A 3 -13.87 -8.93 7.36
CA SER A 3 -13.60 -7.49 7.49
C SER A 3 -12.14 -7.27 7.86
N ILE A 4 -11.55 -6.24 7.26
CA ILE A 4 -10.21 -5.80 7.62
C ILE A 4 -10.23 -4.32 7.97
N GLY A 5 -9.39 -3.93 8.90
CA GLY A 5 -9.09 -2.54 9.20
C GLY A 5 -7.75 -2.19 8.58
N ILE A 6 -7.69 -1.06 7.89
CA ILE A 6 -6.49 -0.59 7.22
C ILE A 6 -6.09 0.76 7.79
N ASP A 7 -4.87 0.87 8.28
CA ASP A 7 -4.26 2.14 8.62
C ASP A 7 -3.28 2.49 7.50
N LEU A 8 -3.68 3.43 6.65
CA LEU A 8 -2.86 3.86 5.51
C LEU A 8 -1.96 5.01 5.98
N GLY A 9 -0.78 4.65 6.45
CA GLY A 9 0.17 5.62 7.00
C GLY A 9 1.05 6.28 5.94
N THR A 10 1.72 7.37 6.33
CA THR A 10 2.63 8.09 5.44
C THR A 10 3.87 7.25 5.11
N THR A 11 4.43 6.58 6.11
CA THR A 11 5.65 5.78 5.95
C THR A 11 5.33 4.31 5.77
N ASN A 12 4.43 3.79 6.60
CA ASN A 12 4.04 2.38 6.58
C ASN A 12 2.53 2.25 6.69
N SER A 13 2.01 1.18 6.13
CA SER A 13 0.60 0.83 6.25
C SER A 13 0.48 -0.50 7.00
N VAL A 14 -0.64 -0.67 7.67
CA VAL A 14 -0.95 -1.86 8.47
C VAL A 14 -2.37 -2.29 8.14
N ALA A 15 -2.59 -3.59 8.07
CA ALA A 15 -3.93 -4.14 7.92
C ALA A 15 -4.14 -5.25 8.95
N CYS A 16 -5.32 -5.29 9.55
CA CYS A 16 -5.64 -6.27 10.57
C CYS A 16 -7.07 -6.76 10.44
N THR A 17 -7.32 -7.91 11.04
CA THR A 17 -8.65 -8.50 11.12
C THR A 17 -8.80 -9.21 12.47
N ILE A 18 -10.06 -9.59 12.77
CA ILE A 18 -10.36 -10.49 13.89
C ILE A 18 -10.82 -11.80 13.28
N LYS A 19 -10.14 -12.89 13.63
CA LYS A 19 -10.48 -14.22 13.17
C LYS A 19 -10.52 -15.16 14.38
N ASP A 20 -11.63 -15.86 14.54
CA ASP A 20 -11.84 -16.79 15.66
C ASP A 20 -11.62 -16.13 17.01
N GLY A 21 -12.08 -14.88 17.15
CA GLY A 21 -11.94 -14.09 18.38
C GLY A 21 -10.55 -13.54 18.61
N GLN A 22 -9.62 -13.71 17.70
CA GLN A 22 -8.24 -13.26 17.84
C GLN A 22 -7.90 -12.17 16.83
N PHE A 23 -7.16 -11.18 17.31
CA PHE A 23 -6.64 -10.09 16.50
C PHE A 23 -5.45 -10.61 15.66
N ARG A 24 -5.49 -10.34 14.35
CA ARG A 24 -4.47 -10.80 13.41
C ARG A 24 -4.06 -9.68 12.48
N TYR A 25 -2.75 -9.52 12.30
CA TYR A 25 -2.21 -8.65 11.26
C TYR A 25 -2.06 -9.43 9.95
N LEU A 26 -2.44 -8.80 8.83
CA LEU A 26 -2.08 -9.33 7.53
C LEU A 26 -0.58 -9.17 7.34
N GLN A 27 0.05 -10.14 6.70
CA GLN A 27 1.50 -10.19 6.55
C GLN A 27 1.94 -9.76 5.16
N PHE A 28 3.02 -9.00 5.12
CA PHE A 28 3.66 -8.55 3.88
C PHE A 28 5.12 -9.00 3.95
N ARG A 29 5.44 -10.09 3.22
CA ARG A 29 6.76 -10.71 3.27
C ARG A 29 7.17 -11.03 4.71
N HIS A 30 6.25 -11.65 5.45
CA HIS A 30 6.41 -12.06 6.85
C HIS A 30 6.53 -10.90 7.86
N LYS A 31 6.13 -9.70 7.47
CA LYS A 31 6.13 -8.52 8.34
C LYS A 31 4.74 -7.94 8.48
N ASP A 32 4.45 -7.33 9.62
CA ASP A 32 3.18 -6.67 9.88
C ASP A 32 3.04 -5.34 9.15
N LEU A 33 4.15 -4.71 8.79
CA LEU A 33 4.16 -3.41 8.14
C LEU A 33 4.39 -3.54 6.64
N LEU A 34 3.62 -2.78 5.88
CA LEU A 34 3.85 -2.59 4.45
C LEU A 34 4.36 -1.16 4.25
N PRO A 35 5.60 -0.98 3.81
CA PRO A 35 6.06 0.37 3.47
C PRO A 35 5.14 1.00 2.41
N SER A 36 4.68 2.23 2.67
CA SER A 36 3.74 2.95 1.81
C SER A 36 4.48 3.59 0.64
N THR A 37 5.16 2.77 -0.15
CA THR A 37 6.09 3.21 -1.19
C THR A 37 5.87 2.44 -2.48
N LEU A 38 6.24 3.08 -3.58
CA LEU A 38 6.07 2.53 -4.92
C LEU A 38 7.34 2.77 -5.73
N LEU A 39 7.70 1.81 -6.55
CA LEU A 39 8.77 1.96 -7.53
C LEU A 39 8.23 1.54 -8.90
N TYR A 40 8.46 2.37 -9.90
CA TYR A 40 8.07 2.09 -11.27
C TYR A 40 9.31 2.02 -12.14
N LYS A 41 9.60 0.86 -12.67
CA LYS A 41 10.79 0.62 -13.48
C LYS A 41 10.46 -0.36 -14.60
N ASP A 42 10.80 0.01 -15.83
CA ASP A 42 10.62 -0.82 -17.03
C ASP A 42 9.18 -1.34 -17.16
N GLY A 43 8.21 -0.46 -16.93
CA GLY A 43 6.80 -0.79 -17.06
C GLY A 43 6.21 -1.60 -15.91
N LYS A 44 6.97 -1.82 -14.83
CA LYS A 44 6.53 -2.64 -13.71
C LYS A 44 6.43 -1.81 -12.42
N ILE A 45 5.29 -1.95 -11.73
CA ILE A 45 5.07 -1.35 -10.42
C ILE A 45 5.44 -2.36 -9.33
N THR A 46 6.20 -1.90 -8.36
CA THR A 46 6.54 -2.65 -7.15
C THR A 46 6.16 -1.81 -5.95
N VAL A 47 5.55 -2.41 -4.94
CA VAL A 47 5.08 -1.72 -3.73
C VAL A 47 5.73 -2.34 -2.50
N GLY A 48 6.05 -1.52 -1.51
CA GLY A 48 6.47 -1.98 -0.21
C GLY A 48 7.96 -2.21 -0.07
N GLU A 49 8.35 -3.26 0.66
CA GLU A 49 9.74 -3.51 1.04
C GLU A 49 10.66 -3.66 -0.17
N THR A 50 10.22 -4.36 -1.21
CA THR A 50 11.02 -4.52 -2.42
C THR A 50 11.26 -3.20 -3.12
N ALA A 51 10.23 -2.33 -3.18
CA ALA A 51 10.38 -0.99 -3.75
C ALA A 51 11.41 -0.18 -2.95
N LYS A 52 11.32 -0.24 -1.63
CA LYS A 52 12.22 0.48 -0.73
C LYS A 52 13.67 0.04 -0.93
N LYS A 53 13.90 -1.25 -1.09
CA LYS A 53 15.25 -1.79 -1.35
C LYS A 53 15.78 -1.36 -2.70
N LYS A 54 14.95 -1.41 -3.74
CA LYS A 54 15.34 -1.01 -5.10
C LYS A 54 15.56 0.49 -5.23
N ALA A 55 15.01 1.30 -4.34
CA ALA A 55 15.21 2.74 -4.36
C ALA A 55 16.68 3.15 -4.24
N LYS A 56 17.49 2.31 -3.62
CA LYS A 56 18.93 2.55 -3.51
C LYS A 56 19.63 2.53 -4.87
N ILE A 57 19.10 1.75 -5.81
CA ILE A 57 19.65 1.63 -7.16
C ILE A 57 18.92 2.57 -8.11
N TYR A 58 17.61 2.74 -7.96
CA TYR A 58 16.75 3.51 -8.84
C TYR A 58 16.00 4.61 -8.08
N PRO A 59 16.74 5.59 -7.51
CA PRO A 59 16.08 6.63 -6.69
C PRO A 59 15.08 7.49 -7.46
N ASP A 60 15.31 7.71 -8.75
CA ASP A 60 14.41 8.53 -9.58
C ASP A 60 13.12 7.81 -9.96
N ASN A 61 13.05 6.50 -9.70
CA ASN A 61 11.87 5.67 -10.00
C ASN A 61 11.01 5.41 -8.77
N TYR A 62 11.35 6.00 -7.64
CA TYR A 62 10.79 5.67 -6.33
C TYR A 62 9.93 6.81 -5.79
N ILE A 63 8.77 6.44 -5.24
CA ILE A 63 7.86 7.38 -4.59
C ILE A 63 7.64 6.94 -3.15
N ALA A 64 7.93 7.84 -2.22
CA ALA A 64 7.68 7.65 -0.79
C ALA A 64 6.84 8.81 -0.28
N SER A 65 6.17 8.60 0.86
CA SER A 65 5.43 9.66 1.56
C SER A 65 4.35 10.34 0.72
N ALA A 66 3.72 9.59 -0.20
CA ALA A 66 2.68 10.14 -1.08
C ALA A 66 1.49 10.69 -0.29
N LYS A 67 1.20 10.11 0.89
CA LYS A 67 0.10 10.55 1.74
C LYS A 67 0.25 12.01 2.18
N THR A 68 1.48 12.49 2.32
CA THR A 68 1.77 13.87 2.66
C THR A 68 1.14 14.84 1.66
N TYR A 69 0.99 14.41 0.41
CA TYR A 69 0.48 15.24 -0.67
C TYR A 69 -0.98 14.93 -1.02
N MET A 70 -1.66 14.09 -0.24
CA MET A 70 -3.07 13.79 -0.51
C MET A 70 -3.89 15.06 -0.41
N GLY A 71 -4.78 15.26 -1.39
CA GLY A 71 -5.56 16.49 -1.50
C GLY A 71 -4.88 17.60 -2.28
N ASN A 72 -3.61 17.43 -2.65
CA ASN A 72 -2.91 18.38 -3.50
C ASN A 72 -3.05 17.94 -4.96
N ASP A 73 -3.95 18.59 -5.69
CA ASP A 73 -4.27 18.23 -7.07
C ASP A 73 -3.13 18.47 -8.05
N GLU A 74 -2.14 19.25 -7.65
CA GLU A 74 -1.02 19.61 -8.52
C GLU A 74 0.18 18.68 -8.36
N LYS A 75 0.25 17.90 -7.26
CA LYS A 75 1.38 17.02 -7.02
C LYS A 75 1.36 15.82 -7.95
N LYS A 76 2.44 15.65 -8.69
CA LYS A 76 2.61 14.53 -9.62
C LYS A 76 4.06 14.08 -9.65
N TRP A 77 4.26 12.80 -9.93
CA TRP A 77 5.59 12.23 -10.19
C TRP A 77 5.61 11.72 -11.62
N ASN A 78 6.56 12.18 -12.42
CA ASN A 78 6.75 11.69 -13.78
C ASN A 78 7.91 10.71 -13.75
N ILE A 79 7.62 9.44 -14.00
CA ILE A 79 8.62 8.38 -13.96
C ILE A 79 8.51 7.57 -15.25
N GLU A 80 9.57 7.57 -16.04
CA GLU A 80 9.60 6.91 -17.35
C GLU A 80 8.42 7.38 -18.22
N ASP A 81 7.58 6.47 -18.66
CA ASP A 81 6.45 6.78 -19.55
C ASP A 81 5.14 7.06 -18.81
N ARG A 82 5.18 7.20 -17.47
CA ARG A 82 3.98 7.27 -16.67
C ARG A 82 4.01 8.41 -15.65
N THR A 83 2.83 8.96 -15.37
CA THR A 83 2.62 9.99 -14.35
C THR A 83 1.79 9.39 -13.22
N PHE A 84 2.24 9.61 -11.99
CA PHE A 84 1.56 9.16 -10.77
C PHE A 84 1.09 10.36 -9.96
N THR A 85 -0.14 10.29 -9.47
CA THR A 85 -0.65 11.23 -8.46
C THR A 85 -0.57 10.58 -7.07
N PRO A 86 -0.74 11.35 -5.99
CA PRO A 86 -0.82 10.74 -4.65
C PRO A 86 -1.93 9.68 -4.55
N THR A 87 -3.07 9.92 -5.18
CA THR A 87 -4.18 8.95 -5.21
C THR A 87 -3.77 7.66 -5.93
N ASP A 88 -3.02 7.77 -7.03
CA ASP A 88 -2.53 6.59 -7.74
C ASP A 88 -1.63 5.73 -6.86
N VAL A 89 -0.74 6.37 -6.10
CA VAL A 89 0.16 5.64 -5.19
C VAL A 89 -0.63 4.97 -4.08
N ALA A 90 -1.59 5.68 -3.48
CA ALA A 90 -2.45 5.11 -2.44
C ALA A 90 -3.22 3.89 -2.97
N ALA A 91 -3.73 3.97 -4.20
CA ALA A 91 -4.46 2.87 -4.82
C ALA A 91 -3.58 1.64 -5.00
N GLU A 92 -2.31 1.83 -5.37
CA GLU A 92 -1.38 0.71 -5.52
C GLU A 92 -1.02 0.06 -4.18
N VAL A 93 -0.85 0.88 -3.13
CA VAL A 93 -0.63 0.36 -1.77
C VAL A 93 -1.85 -0.45 -1.32
N LEU A 94 -3.06 0.08 -1.52
CA LEU A 94 -4.29 -0.63 -1.19
C LEU A 94 -4.44 -1.92 -1.99
N SER A 95 -4.01 -1.94 -3.23
CA SER A 95 -4.03 -3.15 -4.06
C SER A 95 -3.14 -4.25 -3.46
N GLU A 96 -1.97 -3.90 -2.93
CA GLU A 96 -1.11 -4.87 -2.25
C GLU A 96 -1.78 -5.42 -0.98
N ILE A 97 -2.45 -4.56 -0.22
CA ILE A 97 -3.17 -4.98 0.98
C ILE A 97 -4.32 -5.91 0.58
N TYR A 98 -5.02 -5.60 -0.50
CA TYR A 98 -6.11 -6.46 -0.99
C TYR A 98 -5.60 -7.85 -1.38
N LYS A 99 -4.44 -7.92 -2.05
CA LYS A 99 -3.83 -9.22 -2.39
C LYS A 99 -3.51 -10.04 -1.14
N ALA A 100 -2.96 -9.40 -0.11
CA ALA A 100 -2.67 -10.07 1.15
C ALA A 100 -3.95 -10.56 1.83
N ALA A 101 -5.02 -9.77 1.78
CA ALA A 101 -6.31 -10.15 2.31
C ALA A 101 -6.89 -11.36 1.58
N LYS A 102 -6.77 -11.40 0.26
CA LYS A 102 -7.23 -12.55 -0.54
C LYS A 102 -6.45 -13.81 -0.22
N GLU A 103 -5.16 -13.70 0.03
CA GLU A 103 -4.35 -14.86 0.47
C GLU A 103 -4.77 -15.34 1.85
N PHE A 104 -5.09 -14.39 2.75
CA PHE A 104 -5.47 -14.73 4.12
C PHE A 104 -6.85 -15.39 4.20
N PHE A 105 -7.85 -14.86 3.49
CA PHE A 105 -9.22 -15.34 3.57
C PHE A 105 -9.59 -16.37 2.49
N GLY A 106 -8.89 -16.37 1.35
CA GLY A 106 -9.22 -17.15 0.18
C GLY A 106 -9.75 -16.26 -0.94
N ASN A 107 -9.49 -16.67 -2.17
CA ASN A 107 -9.76 -15.84 -3.36
C ASN A 107 -11.25 -15.59 -3.61
N ASP A 108 -12.12 -16.53 -3.19
CA ASP A 108 -13.56 -16.43 -3.46
C ASP A 108 -14.32 -15.72 -2.35
N GLU A 109 -13.64 -15.32 -1.27
CA GLU A 109 -14.27 -14.67 -0.14
C GLU A 109 -14.47 -13.18 -0.40
N LYS A 110 -15.61 -12.67 0.05
CA LYS A 110 -15.88 -11.23 0.05
C LYS A 110 -15.19 -10.58 1.23
N ILE A 111 -14.58 -9.43 0.99
CA ILE A 111 -13.82 -8.71 2.01
C ILE A 111 -14.36 -7.28 2.09
N GLN A 112 -14.68 -6.84 3.29
CA GLN A 112 -15.05 -5.47 3.60
C GLN A 112 -13.87 -4.79 4.28
N ALA A 113 -13.52 -3.61 3.81
CA ALA A 113 -12.40 -2.87 4.37
C ALA A 113 -12.89 -1.57 4.99
N VAL A 114 -12.36 -1.25 6.17
CA VAL A 114 -12.50 0.04 6.81
C VAL A 114 -11.13 0.69 6.81
N ILE A 115 -11.02 1.82 6.13
CA ILE A 115 -9.76 2.55 6.01
C ILE A 115 -9.76 3.70 6.99
N THR A 116 -8.76 3.75 7.86
CA THR A 116 -8.58 4.86 8.79
C THR A 116 -7.48 5.77 8.28
N THR A 117 -7.73 7.06 8.38
CA THR A 117 -6.73 8.08 8.08
C THR A 117 -6.61 8.99 9.30
N PRO A 118 -5.40 9.49 9.60
CA PRO A 118 -5.27 10.45 10.69
C PRO A 118 -6.14 11.68 10.41
N ALA A 119 -6.74 12.23 11.47
CA ALA A 119 -7.40 13.51 11.40
C ALA A 119 -6.32 14.60 11.43
N TYR A 120 -6.35 15.47 10.45
CA TYR A 120 -5.46 16.61 10.40
C TYR A 120 -6.19 17.87 10.81
#